data_82cd2966a5c3b1f1f1157fc28d43084d
#
_entry.id   82cd2966a5c3b1f1f1157fc28d43084d
#
_cell.length_a   1.000
_cell.length_b   1.000
_cell.length_c   1.000
_cell.angle_alpha   90.00
_cell.angle_beta   90.00
_cell.angle_gamma   90.00
#
_symmetry.space_group_name_H-M   'P 1'
#
loop_
_entity.id
_entity.type
_entity.pdbx_description
1 polymer ?
#
loop_
_entity_poly.entity_id
_entity_poly.type
_entity_poly.pdbx_seq_one_letter_code
_entity_poly.pdbx_strand_id
1 'polypeptide(L)'
;MYRLWIIVLLMLPIVWKKREEFSKIQIKDWGFLIGSGFFLALHFLLWFESLKHTTVASSTIILALQPIVSLVGGFFLFKERTTYSAIATMGIAILGVVCIGWGDLGLSEQAIYGDILSFLSVIAVVGYLFIGQTTVKKVSHWIYSFTVFAFAGIFMGIYNIVLQVPFIGYTKWDWIVFLLLAVVPTVSHVINNWLLNYVNATTISMSILGEPVGASILAFFLLGERLNAMQMIGSILVLFGVSVFLLQQQKRTAKNVVNEPVYTQEL
;
A
#
# COMPACT_ATOMS: atom_id res chain seq x y z
N MET A 1 3.96 6.91 -14.03
CA MET A 1 4.13 8.37 -13.96
C MET A 1 2.80 9.11 -14.10
N TYR A 2 2.05 9.06 -15.22
CA TYR A 2 0.83 9.86 -15.48
C TYR A 2 -0.23 9.75 -14.39
N ARG A 3 -0.50 8.53 -13.88
CA ARG A 3 -1.45 8.34 -12.78
C ARG A 3 -1.16 9.22 -11.55
N LEU A 4 0.11 9.43 -11.23
CA LEU A 4 0.52 10.26 -10.09
C LEU A 4 0.32 11.74 -10.36
N TRP A 5 0.65 12.21 -11.58
CA TRP A 5 0.42 13.60 -11.95
C TRP A 5 -1.06 13.95 -12.07
N ILE A 6 -1.88 13.05 -12.63
CA ILE A 6 -3.32 13.24 -12.71
C ILE A 6 -3.91 13.42 -11.29
N ILE A 7 -3.52 12.58 -10.33
CA ILE A 7 -4.06 12.71 -8.97
C ILE A 7 -3.53 13.95 -8.25
N VAL A 8 -2.26 14.33 -8.48
CA VAL A 8 -1.70 15.58 -7.95
C VAL A 8 -2.54 16.76 -8.45
N LEU A 9 -2.88 16.81 -9.74
CA LEU A 9 -3.75 17.84 -10.30
C LEU A 9 -5.15 17.81 -9.69
N LEU A 10 -5.75 16.64 -9.52
CA LEU A 10 -7.08 16.50 -8.89
C LEU A 10 -7.09 16.90 -7.41
N MET A 11 -5.96 16.76 -6.70
CA MET A 11 -5.84 17.18 -5.31
C MET A 11 -5.57 18.68 -5.13
N LEU A 12 -5.16 19.40 -6.18
CA LEU A 12 -4.82 20.82 -6.09
C LEU A 12 -5.90 21.68 -5.42
N PRO A 13 -7.22 21.56 -5.72
CA PRO A 13 -8.24 22.39 -5.08
C PRO A 13 -8.32 22.20 -3.55
N ILE A 14 -8.10 20.95 -3.08
CA ILE A 14 -8.12 20.62 -1.65
C ILE A 14 -6.88 21.20 -0.97
N VAL A 15 -5.73 20.98 -1.59
CA VAL A 15 -4.43 21.42 -1.08
C VAL A 15 -4.32 22.96 -1.08
N TRP A 16 -4.90 23.62 -2.09
CA TRP A 16 -4.96 25.08 -2.13
C TRP A 16 -5.69 25.68 -0.92
N LYS A 17 -6.77 25.05 -0.48
CA LYS A 17 -7.49 25.44 0.73
C LYS A 17 -6.67 25.22 2.02
N LYS A 18 -5.70 24.29 1.97
CA LYS A 18 -4.83 23.92 3.10
C LYS A 18 -3.39 24.45 2.95
N ARG A 19 -3.15 25.38 2.03
CA ARG A 19 -1.81 25.86 1.69
C ARG A 19 -1.00 26.39 2.89
N GLU A 20 -1.69 26.91 3.92
CA GLU A 20 -1.04 27.40 5.14
C GLU A 20 -0.32 26.29 5.93
N GLU A 21 -0.72 25.03 5.72
CA GLU A 21 -0.04 23.90 6.35
C GLU A 21 1.38 23.71 5.82
N PHE A 22 1.66 24.11 4.56
CA PHE A 22 3.03 24.03 4.01
C PHE A 22 4.04 24.87 4.77
N SER A 23 3.63 26.05 5.26
CA SER A 23 4.51 26.93 6.04
C SER A 23 4.88 26.34 7.41
N LYS A 24 4.11 25.36 7.89
CA LYS A 24 4.36 24.67 9.18
C LYS A 24 5.30 23.50 9.04
N ILE A 25 5.63 23.05 7.79
CA ILE A 25 6.51 21.93 7.52
C ILE A 25 7.97 22.37 7.80
N GLN A 26 8.61 21.72 8.76
CA GLN A 26 10.01 21.99 9.06
C GLN A 26 10.92 21.41 7.98
N ILE A 27 12.12 21.98 7.80
CA ILE A 27 13.06 21.55 6.75
C ILE A 27 13.40 20.05 6.85
N LYS A 28 13.47 19.50 8.05
CA LYS A 28 13.71 18.08 8.30
C LYS A 28 12.54 17.20 7.83
N ASP A 29 11.30 17.70 7.88
CA ASP A 29 10.12 16.93 7.49
C ASP A 29 10.03 16.79 5.96
N TRP A 30 10.60 17.77 5.20
CA TRP A 30 10.75 17.63 3.74
C TRP A 30 11.60 16.44 3.34
N GLY A 31 12.67 16.12 4.11
CA GLY A 31 13.46 14.91 3.88
C GLY A 31 12.63 13.63 3.99
N PHE A 32 11.72 13.55 4.97
CA PHE A 32 10.79 12.42 5.12
C PHE A 32 9.76 12.38 3.98
N LEU A 33 9.21 13.51 3.56
CA LEU A 33 8.26 13.58 2.45
C LEU A 33 8.91 13.15 1.12
N ILE A 34 10.12 13.62 0.83
CA ILE A 34 10.89 13.22 -0.35
C ILE A 34 11.22 11.73 -0.28
N GLY A 35 11.72 11.24 0.87
CA GLY A 35 12.02 9.83 1.08
C GLY A 35 10.79 8.93 0.92
N SER A 36 9.64 9.37 1.44
CA SER A 36 8.38 8.66 1.26
C SER A 36 7.96 8.59 -0.21
N GLY A 37 8.09 9.71 -0.95
CA GLY A 37 7.83 9.75 -2.40
C GLY A 37 8.80 8.85 -3.19
N PHE A 38 10.08 8.81 -2.80
CA PHE A 38 11.06 7.90 -3.38
C PHE A 38 10.67 6.43 -3.16
N PHE A 39 10.34 6.04 -1.94
CA PHE A 39 9.94 4.66 -1.64
C PHE A 39 8.66 4.26 -2.37
N LEU A 40 7.70 5.18 -2.50
CA LEU A 40 6.48 4.93 -3.27
C LEU A 40 6.78 4.77 -4.77
N ALA A 41 7.64 5.60 -5.34
CA ALA A 41 8.09 5.47 -6.73
C ALA A 41 8.82 4.15 -6.94
N LEU A 42 9.75 3.81 -6.05
CA LEU A 42 10.52 2.57 -6.09
C LEU A 42 9.61 1.34 -6.03
N HIS A 43 8.61 1.35 -5.14
CA HIS A 43 7.58 0.31 -5.08
C HIS A 43 6.91 0.12 -6.45
N PHE A 44 6.40 1.19 -7.05
CA PHE A 44 5.72 1.07 -8.34
C PHE A 44 6.66 0.63 -9.47
N LEU A 45 7.89 1.14 -9.52
CA LEU A 45 8.87 0.76 -10.53
C LEU A 45 9.21 -0.73 -10.43
N LEU A 46 9.53 -1.22 -9.24
CA LEU A 46 9.87 -2.60 -9.00
C LEU A 46 8.68 -3.54 -9.26
N TRP A 47 7.48 -3.14 -8.83
CA TRP A 47 6.29 -3.94 -9.03
C TRP A 47 5.89 -4.03 -10.50
N PHE A 48 5.85 -2.93 -11.24
CA PHE A 48 5.53 -2.97 -12.66
C PHE A 48 6.60 -3.69 -13.48
N GLU A 49 7.88 -3.58 -13.09
CA GLU A 49 8.94 -4.36 -13.73
C GLU A 49 8.79 -5.85 -13.44
N SER A 50 8.44 -6.25 -12.22
CA SER A 50 8.22 -7.64 -11.87
C SER A 50 7.15 -8.30 -12.74
N LEU A 51 6.06 -7.59 -13.05
CA LEU A 51 4.96 -8.09 -13.88
C LEU A 51 5.35 -8.40 -15.34
N LYS A 52 6.54 -7.98 -15.80
CA LYS A 52 7.09 -8.37 -17.10
C LYS A 52 7.79 -9.73 -17.05
N HIS A 53 8.12 -10.21 -15.87
CA HIS A 53 8.95 -11.41 -15.67
C HIS A 53 8.21 -12.54 -14.94
N THR A 54 7.21 -12.23 -14.11
CA THR A 54 6.40 -13.21 -13.39
C THR A 54 4.91 -13.01 -13.66
N THR A 55 4.08 -13.94 -13.22
CA THR A 55 2.62 -13.83 -13.34
C THR A 55 2.05 -12.81 -12.34
N VAL A 56 0.91 -12.24 -12.67
CA VAL A 56 0.17 -11.35 -11.74
C VAL A 56 -0.14 -12.09 -10.43
N ALA A 57 -0.50 -13.37 -10.52
CA ALA A 57 -0.80 -14.20 -9.36
C ALA A 57 0.43 -14.37 -8.45
N SER A 58 1.59 -14.76 -9.02
CA SER A 58 2.85 -14.90 -8.25
C SER A 58 3.23 -13.58 -7.58
N SER A 59 3.23 -12.49 -8.34
CA SER A 59 3.51 -11.14 -7.81
C SER A 59 2.56 -10.77 -6.66
N THR A 60 1.25 -11.05 -6.80
CA THR A 60 0.25 -10.75 -5.77
C THR A 60 0.45 -11.57 -4.49
N ILE A 61 0.85 -12.86 -4.62
CA ILE A 61 1.20 -13.69 -3.47
C ILE A 61 2.40 -13.12 -2.73
N ILE A 62 3.40 -12.62 -3.44
CA ILE A 62 4.57 -12.01 -2.82
C ILE A 62 4.21 -10.68 -2.16
N LEU A 63 3.34 -9.86 -2.77
CA LEU A 63 2.81 -8.64 -2.15
C LEU A 63 2.06 -8.95 -0.85
N ALA A 64 1.45 -10.13 -0.71
CA ALA A 64 0.81 -10.58 0.52
C ALA A 64 1.80 -10.80 1.69
N LEU A 65 3.11 -10.78 1.46
CA LEU A 65 4.12 -10.78 2.53
C LEU A 65 4.30 -9.40 3.19
N GLN A 66 3.66 -8.36 2.66
CA GLN A 66 3.74 -6.99 3.18
C GLN A 66 3.45 -6.89 4.70
N PRO A 67 2.43 -7.56 5.29
CA PRO A 67 2.22 -7.54 6.73
C PRO A 67 3.37 -8.14 7.53
N ILE A 68 4.04 -9.19 7.01
CA ILE A 68 5.21 -9.80 7.67
C ILE A 68 6.37 -8.81 7.68
N VAL A 69 6.68 -8.22 6.52
CA VAL A 69 7.76 -7.22 6.40
C VAL A 69 7.46 -6.02 7.30
N SER A 70 6.21 -5.56 7.33
CA SER A 70 5.77 -4.47 8.20
C SER A 70 5.84 -4.84 9.69
N LEU A 71 5.50 -6.07 10.05
CA LEU A 71 5.61 -6.56 11.43
C LEU A 71 7.06 -6.57 11.90
N VAL A 72 7.95 -7.13 11.08
CA VAL A 72 9.39 -7.21 11.39
C VAL A 72 9.99 -5.81 11.48
N GLY A 73 9.75 -4.97 10.47
CA GLY A 73 10.24 -3.59 10.48
C GLY A 73 9.66 -2.75 11.62
N GLY A 74 8.37 -2.91 11.94
CA GLY A 74 7.70 -2.24 13.05
C GLY A 74 8.28 -2.63 14.40
N PHE A 75 8.66 -3.90 14.58
CA PHE A 75 9.37 -4.34 15.78
C PHE A 75 10.74 -3.66 15.94
N PHE A 76 11.55 -3.61 14.88
CA PHE A 76 12.89 -3.02 14.94
C PHE A 76 12.87 -1.49 15.03
N LEU A 77 12.01 -0.82 14.25
CA LEU A 77 12.00 0.64 14.14
C LEU A 77 11.16 1.32 15.21
N PHE A 78 10.02 0.74 15.56
CA PHE A 78 9.04 1.34 16.48
C PHE A 78 8.86 0.56 17.78
N LYS A 79 9.58 -0.56 17.95
CA LYS A 79 9.44 -1.48 19.09
C LYS A 79 8.01 -1.99 19.27
N GLU A 80 7.28 -2.09 18.16
CA GLU A 80 5.91 -2.61 18.14
C GLU A 80 5.92 -4.09 18.52
N ARG A 81 5.08 -4.46 19.48
CA ARG A 81 4.91 -5.87 19.88
C ARG A 81 3.61 -6.39 19.33
N THR A 82 3.64 -7.62 18.86
CA THR A 82 2.44 -8.32 18.37
C THR A 82 2.16 -9.57 19.20
N THR A 83 0.95 -10.10 19.10
CA THR A 83 0.55 -11.32 19.80
C THR A 83 0.71 -12.53 18.89
N TYR A 84 0.93 -13.72 19.47
CA TYR A 84 0.94 -14.98 18.71
C TYR A 84 -0.35 -15.18 17.92
N SER A 85 -1.49 -14.78 18.47
CA SER A 85 -2.79 -14.84 17.79
C SER A 85 -2.83 -13.95 16.55
N ALA A 86 -2.26 -12.73 16.59
CA ALA A 86 -2.17 -11.85 15.43
C ALA A 86 -1.24 -12.44 14.35
N ILE A 87 -0.12 -13.07 14.74
CA ILE A 87 0.76 -13.77 13.79
C ILE A 87 0.02 -14.95 13.14
N ALA A 88 -0.73 -15.73 13.92
CA ALA A 88 -1.49 -16.86 13.38
C ALA A 88 -2.57 -16.42 12.38
N THR A 89 -3.32 -15.36 12.69
CA THR A 89 -4.35 -14.81 11.78
C THR A 89 -3.75 -14.20 10.51
N MET A 90 -2.57 -13.60 10.60
CA MET A 90 -1.78 -13.15 9.46
C MET A 90 -1.37 -14.33 8.57
N GLY A 91 -0.87 -15.41 9.17
CA GLY A 91 -0.53 -16.65 8.46
C GLY A 91 -1.74 -17.25 7.72
N ILE A 92 -2.92 -17.28 8.35
CA ILE A 92 -4.16 -17.76 7.73
C ILE A 92 -4.53 -16.90 6.52
N ALA A 93 -4.46 -15.57 6.64
CA ALA A 93 -4.78 -14.69 5.52
C ALA A 93 -3.79 -14.85 4.35
N ILE A 94 -2.51 -14.99 4.62
CA ILE A 94 -1.47 -15.23 3.59
C ILE A 94 -1.71 -16.56 2.89
N LEU A 95 -2.02 -17.62 3.63
CA LEU A 95 -2.40 -18.92 3.04
C LEU A 95 -3.63 -18.78 2.12
N GLY A 96 -4.59 -17.95 2.50
CA GLY A 96 -5.74 -17.63 1.65
C GLY A 96 -5.32 -16.97 0.32
N VAL A 97 -4.39 -16.00 0.35
CA VAL A 97 -3.86 -15.39 -0.89
C VAL A 97 -3.12 -16.40 -1.76
N VAL A 98 -2.32 -17.28 -1.14
CA VAL A 98 -1.66 -18.39 -1.85
C VAL A 98 -2.68 -19.29 -2.54
N CYS A 99 -3.78 -19.64 -1.86
CA CYS A 99 -4.86 -20.44 -2.46
C CYS A 99 -5.52 -19.74 -3.66
N ILE A 100 -5.72 -18.41 -3.60
CA ILE A 100 -6.31 -17.64 -4.71
C ILE A 100 -5.41 -17.72 -5.95
N GLY A 101 -4.10 -17.57 -5.78
CA GLY A 101 -3.14 -17.56 -6.88
C GLY A 101 -2.55 -18.94 -7.26
N TRP A 102 -2.97 -20.04 -6.61
CA TRP A 102 -2.32 -21.35 -6.71
C TRP A 102 -2.19 -21.91 -8.13
N GLY A 103 -3.20 -21.66 -8.96
CA GLY A 103 -3.23 -22.18 -10.34
C GLY A 103 -2.30 -21.47 -11.33
N ASP A 104 -1.77 -20.29 -10.97
CA ASP A 104 -1.11 -19.38 -11.91
C ASP A 104 0.36 -19.10 -11.51
N LEU A 105 0.94 -19.96 -10.65
CA LEU A 105 2.34 -19.83 -10.22
C LEU A 105 3.30 -20.15 -11.37
N GLY A 106 4.17 -19.20 -11.71
CA GLY A 106 5.26 -19.39 -12.67
C GLY A 106 6.53 -19.91 -11.96
N LEU A 107 7.18 -20.95 -12.50
CA LEU A 107 8.37 -21.58 -11.93
C LEU A 107 9.58 -21.56 -12.89
N SER A 108 9.75 -20.51 -13.68
CA SER A 108 10.94 -20.31 -14.52
C SER A 108 11.99 -19.44 -13.81
N GLU A 109 13.26 -19.49 -14.25
CA GLU A 109 14.31 -18.58 -13.74
C GLU A 109 13.92 -17.12 -13.91
N GLN A 110 13.25 -16.79 -15.02
CA GLN A 110 12.74 -15.45 -15.27
C GLN A 110 11.64 -15.06 -14.27
N ALA A 111 10.76 -16.01 -13.90
CA ALA A 111 9.75 -15.79 -12.88
C ALA A 111 10.37 -15.52 -11.51
N ILE A 112 11.43 -16.24 -11.13
CA ILE A 112 12.17 -16.01 -9.87
C ILE A 112 12.73 -14.58 -9.83
N TYR A 113 13.29 -14.09 -10.94
CA TYR A 113 13.75 -12.70 -11.01
C TYR A 113 12.60 -11.70 -10.80
N GLY A 114 11.44 -11.91 -11.45
CA GLY A 114 10.24 -11.12 -11.25
C GLY A 114 9.75 -11.17 -9.80
N ASP A 115 9.81 -12.33 -9.17
CA ASP A 115 9.40 -12.53 -7.77
C ASP A 115 10.32 -11.80 -6.79
N ILE A 116 11.63 -11.77 -7.05
CA ILE A 116 12.59 -10.96 -6.28
C ILE A 116 12.26 -9.46 -6.41
N LEU A 117 11.95 -8.98 -7.60
CA LEU A 117 11.53 -7.59 -7.80
C LEU A 117 10.23 -7.27 -7.04
N SER A 118 9.25 -8.19 -7.06
CA SER A 118 8.02 -8.07 -6.27
C SER A 118 8.33 -7.96 -4.77
N PHE A 119 9.23 -8.79 -4.25
CA PHE A 119 9.61 -8.74 -2.83
C PHE A 119 10.33 -7.43 -2.47
N LEU A 120 11.23 -6.94 -3.31
CA LEU A 120 11.86 -5.66 -3.12
C LEU A 120 10.84 -4.51 -3.16
N SER A 121 9.80 -4.62 -3.99
CA SER A 121 8.70 -3.66 -4.01
C SER A 121 7.91 -3.66 -2.70
N VAL A 122 7.74 -4.83 -2.05
CA VAL A 122 7.14 -4.94 -0.70
C VAL A 122 7.96 -4.17 0.33
N ILE A 123 9.28 -4.33 0.32
CA ILE A 123 10.16 -3.59 1.24
C ILE A 123 10.01 -2.08 1.01
N ALA A 124 9.94 -1.66 -0.25
CA ALA A 124 9.78 -0.26 -0.60
C ALA A 124 8.43 0.32 -0.11
N VAL A 125 7.30 -0.37 -0.34
CA VAL A 125 6.00 0.14 0.12
C VAL A 125 5.89 0.15 1.65
N VAL A 126 6.51 -0.80 2.34
CA VAL A 126 6.58 -0.77 3.82
C VAL A 126 7.41 0.41 4.30
N GLY A 127 8.53 0.73 3.64
CA GLY A 127 9.31 1.94 3.91
C GLY A 127 8.47 3.22 3.76
N TYR A 128 7.70 3.33 2.67
CA TYR A 128 6.73 4.40 2.48
C TYR A 128 5.72 4.50 3.63
N LEU A 129 5.11 3.38 4.05
CA LEU A 129 4.14 3.35 5.14
C LEU A 129 4.76 3.75 6.49
N PHE A 130 5.99 3.34 6.77
CA PHE A 130 6.67 3.70 8.02
C PHE A 130 7.00 5.18 8.11
N ILE A 131 7.45 5.78 7.01
CA ILE A 131 7.63 7.23 6.96
C ILE A 131 6.27 7.92 7.12
N GLY A 132 5.24 7.42 6.45
CA GLY A 132 3.88 7.90 6.58
C GLY A 132 3.37 7.88 8.02
N GLN A 133 3.54 6.76 8.73
CA GLN A 133 3.10 6.57 10.12
C GLN A 133 3.62 7.65 11.09
N THR A 134 4.80 8.18 10.82
CA THR A 134 5.39 9.25 11.63
C THR A 134 5.03 10.65 11.13
N THR A 135 4.93 10.81 9.82
CA THR A 135 4.81 12.14 9.18
C THR A 135 3.37 12.66 9.18
N VAL A 136 2.36 11.78 9.00
CA VAL A 136 0.94 12.20 9.01
C VAL A 136 0.47 12.72 10.38
N LYS A 137 1.22 12.47 11.45
CA LYS A 137 0.96 13.04 12.78
C LYS A 137 1.38 14.51 12.89
N LYS A 138 2.19 15.00 11.96
CA LYS A 138 2.72 16.37 11.95
C LYS A 138 2.10 17.22 10.83
N VAL A 139 1.71 16.58 9.73
CA VAL A 139 1.19 17.22 8.53
C VAL A 139 -0.11 16.52 8.17
N SER A 140 -1.13 17.24 7.73
CA SER A 140 -2.39 16.59 7.35
C SER A 140 -2.18 15.54 6.25
N HIS A 141 -2.97 14.46 6.30
CA HIS A 141 -2.89 13.39 5.29
C HIS A 141 -3.10 13.91 3.85
N TRP A 142 -3.80 15.02 3.65
CA TRP A 142 -3.96 15.65 2.34
C TRP A 142 -2.65 16.23 1.82
N ILE A 143 -1.96 17.01 2.65
CA ILE A 143 -0.64 17.59 2.29
C ILE A 143 0.39 16.48 2.15
N TYR A 144 0.38 15.51 3.07
CA TYR A 144 1.26 14.33 2.98
C TYR A 144 1.06 13.60 1.65
N SER A 145 -0.17 13.18 1.34
CA SER A 145 -0.47 12.43 0.12
C SER A 145 -0.10 13.20 -1.14
N PHE A 146 -0.50 14.48 -1.22
CA PHE A 146 -0.16 15.35 -2.35
C PHE A 146 1.34 15.43 -2.59
N THR A 147 2.10 15.72 -1.52
CA THR A 147 3.55 15.91 -1.61
C THR A 147 4.26 14.61 -1.98
N VAL A 148 3.86 13.51 -1.35
CA VAL A 148 4.43 12.18 -1.64
C VAL A 148 4.13 11.76 -3.09
N PHE A 149 2.91 11.95 -3.59
CA PHE A 149 2.57 11.63 -4.99
C PHE A 149 3.31 12.55 -5.97
N ALA A 150 3.50 13.82 -5.65
CA ALA A 150 4.29 14.74 -6.47
C ALA A 150 5.74 14.28 -6.58
N PHE A 151 6.41 13.99 -5.46
CA PHE A 151 7.77 13.46 -5.47
C PHE A 151 7.87 12.10 -6.15
N ALA A 152 6.94 11.19 -5.90
CA ALA A 152 6.91 9.91 -6.60
C ALA A 152 6.74 10.10 -8.12
N GLY A 153 5.90 11.05 -8.55
CA GLY A 153 5.75 11.43 -9.94
C GLY A 153 7.05 12.00 -10.56
N ILE A 154 7.78 12.80 -9.80
CA ILE A 154 9.10 13.34 -10.22
C ILE A 154 10.11 12.19 -10.38
N PHE A 155 10.24 11.30 -9.39
CA PHE A 155 11.17 10.17 -9.48
C PHE A 155 10.85 9.23 -10.65
N MET A 156 9.56 8.92 -10.87
CA MET A 156 9.15 8.14 -12.04
C MET A 156 9.36 8.90 -13.36
N GLY A 157 9.23 10.22 -13.35
CA GLY A 157 9.54 11.08 -14.50
C GLY A 157 11.02 11.03 -14.87
N ILE A 158 11.90 11.16 -13.87
CA ILE A 158 13.36 11.04 -14.04
C ILE A 158 13.70 9.65 -14.59
N TYR A 159 13.12 8.58 -14.02
CA TYR A 159 13.32 7.22 -14.53
C TYR A 159 12.91 7.09 -16.01
N ASN A 160 11.75 7.64 -16.40
CA ASN A 160 11.30 7.61 -17.79
C ASN A 160 12.24 8.38 -18.73
N ILE A 161 12.79 9.54 -18.30
CA ILE A 161 13.77 10.30 -19.07
C ILE A 161 15.03 9.49 -19.28
N VAL A 162 15.57 8.90 -18.22
CA VAL A 162 16.80 8.10 -18.26
C VAL A 162 16.67 6.90 -19.19
N LEU A 163 15.51 6.21 -19.15
CA LEU A 163 15.23 5.06 -20.00
C LEU A 163 14.62 5.42 -21.37
N GLN A 164 14.53 6.71 -21.68
CA GLN A 164 13.99 7.19 -22.96
C GLN A 164 12.57 6.68 -23.27
N VAL A 165 11.75 6.47 -22.21
CA VAL A 165 10.36 6.09 -22.37
C VAL A 165 9.57 7.27 -22.96
N PRO A 166 8.84 7.09 -24.09
CA PRO A 166 8.15 8.18 -24.76
C PRO A 166 7.05 8.78 -23.85
N PHE A 167 6.98 10.13 -23.84
CA PHE A 167 5.96 10.87 -23.08
C PHE A 167 4.69 11.16 -23.90
N ILE A 168 4.71 10.91 -25.21
CA ILE A 168 3.60 11.19 -26.15
C ILE A 168 3.37 9.96 -27.03
N GLY A 169 2.25 9.98 -27.77
CA GLY A 169 1.92 8.87 -28.67
C GLY A 169 0.94 7.87 -28.08
N TYR A 170 0.38 8.15 -26.92
CA TYR A 170 -0.62 7.31 -26.25
C TYR A 170 -2.00 7.47 -26.90
N THR A 171 -2.74 6.37 -27.00
CA THR A 171 -4.10 6.34 -27.55
C THR A 171 -5.12 6.88 -26.55
N LYS A 172 -6.37 7.12 -27.00
CA LYS A 172 -7.47 7.49 -26.10
C LYS A 172 -7.72 6.43 -25.02
N TRP A 173 -7.54 5.15 -25.35
CA TRP A 173 -7.70 4.05 -24.41
C TRP A 173 -6.61 4.08 -23.32
N ASP A 174 -5.37 4.37 -23.68
CA ASP A 174 -4.29 4.51 -22.69
C ASP A 174 -4.61 5.61 -21.68
N TRP A 175 -5.14 6.74 -22.15
CA TRP A 175 -5.54 7.85 -21.28
C TRP A 175 -6.68 7.49 -20.33
N ILE A 176 -7.68 6.69 -20.80
CA ILE A 176 -8.75 6.17 -19.94
C ILE A 176 -8.16 5.26 -18.87
N VAL A 177 -7.25 4.35 -19.25
CA VAL A 177 -6.55 3.47 -18.29
C VAL A 177 -5.73 4.29 -17.30
N PHE A 178 -4.99 5.30 -17.73
CA PHE A 178 -4.23 6.18 -16.84
C PHE A 178 -5.15 6.92 -15.86
N LEU A 179 -6.31 7.37 -16.31
CA LEU A 179 -7.30 8.02 -15.44
C LEU A 179 -7.88 7.05 -14.41
N LEU A 180 -8.28 5.84 -14.84
CA LEU A 180 -8.78 4.82 -13.93
C LEU A 180 -7.72 4.41 -12.89
N LEU A 181 -6.48 4.20 -13.32
CA LEU A 181 -5.35 3.91 -12.43
C LEU A 181 -4.97 5.12 -11.55
N ALA A 182 -5.27 6.34 -11.97
CA ALA A 182 -5.06 7.50 -11.13
C ALA A 182 -6.10 7.56 -10.01
N VAL A 183 -7.38 7.40 -10.33
CA VAL A 183 -8.47 7.62 -9.37
C VAL A 183 -8.61 6.43 -8.41
N VAL A 184 -8.83 5.21 -8.92
CA VAL A 184 -9.24 4.07 -8.10
C VAL A 184 -8.17 3.66 -7.06
N PRO A 185 -6.91 3.32 -7.43
CA PRO A 185 -5.92 2.93 -6.43
C PRO A 185 -5.47 4.11 -5.56
N THR A 186 -5.51 5.34 -6.07
CA THR A 186 -5.04 6.49 -5.30
C THR A 186 -6.02 6.88 -4.20
N VAL A 187 -7.32 6.71 -4.40
CA VAL A 187 -8.30 6.83 -3.30
C VAL A 187 -7.92 5.89 -2.16
N SER A 188 -7.56 4.64 -2.48
CA SER A 188 -7.08 3.68 -1.48
C SER A 188 -5.83 4.18 -0.76
N HIS A 189 -4.82 4.69 -1.48
CA HIS A 189 -3.61 5.25 -0.86
C HIS A 189 -3.91 6.47 0.03
N VAL A 190 -4.80 7.37 -0.38
CA VAL A 190 -5.21 8.53 0.44
C VAL A 190 -5.93 8.08 1.71
N ILE A 191 -6.81 7.08 1.61
CA ILE A 191 -7.48 6.47 2.76
C ILE A 191 -6.46 5.81 3.68
N ASN A 192 -5.52 5.03 3.15
CA ASN A 192 -4.46 4.40 3.93
C ASN A 192 -3.60 5.45 4.65
N ASN A 193 -3.24 6.54 3.98
CA ASN A 193 -2.51 7.65 4.59
C ASN A 193 -3.31 8.35 5.70
N TRP A 194 -4.62 8.48 5.52
CA TRP A 194 -5.49 8.98 6.57
C TRP A 194 -5.57 8.04 7.77
N LEU A 195 -5.70 6.73 7.50
CA LEU A 195 -5.75 5.68 8.54
C LEU A 195 -4.46 5.61 9.36
N LEU A 196 -3.30 5.98 8.82
CA LEU A 196 -2.03 6.04 9.56
C LEU A 196 -2.06 7.01 10.76
N ASN A 197 -3.05 7.90 10.86
CA ASN A 197 -3.28 8.68 12.06
C ASN A 197 -3.81 7.85 13.24
N TYR A 198 -4.47 6.73 12.94
CA TYR A 198 -5.24 5.94 13.92
C TYR A 198 -4.66 4.54 14.13
N VAL A 199 -4.03 3.97 13.11
CA VAL A 199 -3.48 2.61 13.14
C VAL A 199 -2.06 2.60 12.60
N ASN A 200 -1.30 1.55 12.92
CA ASN A 200 0.07 1.38 12.43
C ASN A 200 0.12 0.78 11.01
N ALA A 201 1.31 0.84 10.41
CA ALA A 201 1.56 0.33 9.06
C ALA A 201 1.25 -1.17 8.92
N THR A 202 1.48 -1.98 9.98
CA THR A 202 1.17 -3.42 9.98
C THR A 202 -0.33 -3.66 9.84
N THR A 203 -1.17 -2.87 10.51
CA THR A 203 -2.63 -2.97 10.39
C THR A 203 -3.11 -2.61 9.00
N ILE A 204 -2.55 -1.57 8.38
CA ILE A 204 -2.85 -1.21 6.99
C ILE A 204 -2.39 -2.31 6.03
N SER A 205 -1.16 -2.79 6.16
CA SER A 205 -0.63 -3.89 5.36
C SER A 205 -1.51 -5.15 5.44
N MET A 206 -2.06 -5.42 6.62
CA MET A 206 -2.97 -6.54 6.83
C MET A 206 -4.32 -6.34 6.11
N SER A 207 -4.86 -5.11 6.07
CA SER A 207 -6.12 -4.83 5.37
C SER A 207 -5.99 -4.94 3.84
N ILE A 208 -4.80 -4.67 3.29
CA ILE A 208 -4.49 -4.80 1.86
C ILE A 208 -4.59 -6.26 1.37
N LEU A 209 -4.43 -7.26 2.26
CA LEU A 209 -4.66 -8.67 1.91
C LEU A 209 -6.09 -8.96 1.41
N GLY A 210 -7.03 -8.07 1.63
CA GLY A 210 -8.37 -8.13 1.05
C GLY A 210 -8.44 -7.80 -0.46
N GLU A 211 -7.40 -7.19 -1.04
CA GLU A 211 -7.40 -6.79 -2.45
C GLU A 211 -7.63 -7.96 -3.43
N PRO A 212 -6.95 -9.12 -3.29
CA PRO A 212 -7.20 -10.26 -4.18
C PRO A 212 -8.65 -10.76 -4.13
N VAL A 213 -9.30 -10.69 -2.97
CA VAL A 213 -10.70 -11.06 -2.82
C VAL A 213 -11.60 -10.07 -3.56
N GLY A 214 -11.36 -8.77 -3.37
CA GLY A 214 -12.07 -7.71 -4.09
C GLY A 214 -11.88 -7.83 -5.61
N ALA A 215 -10.66 -8.09 -6.07
CA ALA A 215 -10.35 -8.31 -7.48
C ALA A 215 -11.12 -9.52 -8.05
N SER A 216 -11.16 -10.64 -7.32
CA SER A 216 -11.91 -11.86 -7.73
C SER A 216 -13.40 -11.60 -7.83
N ILE A 217 -13.99 -10.84 -6.89
CA ILE A 217 -15.40 -10.44 -6.93
C ILE A 217 -15.69 -9.56 -8.14
N LEU A 218 -14.84 -8.57 -8.42
CA LEU A 218 -14.99 -7.69 -9.57
C LEU A 218 -14.85 -8.45 -10.89
N ALA A 219 -13.89 -9.38 -11.00
CA ALA A 219 -13.72 -10.23 -12.17
C ALA A 219 -14.97 -11.08 -12.44
N PHE A 220 -15.57 -11.65 -11.39
CA PHE A 220 -16.85 -12.38 -11.52
C PHE A 220 -17.96 -11.50 -12.10
N PHE A 221 -18.19 -10.30 -11.54
CA PHE A 221 -19.32 -9.44 -11.98
C PHE A 221 -19.06 -8.69 -13.29
N LEU A 222 -17.83 -8.23 -13.52
CA LEU A 222 -17.50 -7.37 -14.68
C LEU A 222 -17.02 -8.17 -15.90
N LEU A 223 -16.30 -9.29 -15.67
CA LEU A 223 -15.71 -10.08 -16.74
C LEU A 223 -16.43 -11.41 -16.95
N GLY A 224 -17.39 -11.76 -16.08
CA GLY A 224 -18.09 -13.05 -16.14
C GLY A 224 -17.22 -14.26 -15.78
N GLU A 225 -16.06 -14.02 -15.14
CA GLU A 225 -15.16 -15.08 -14.71
C GLU A 225 -15.80 -15.93 -13.60
N ARG A 226 -15.64 -17.27 -13.69
CA ARG A 226 -16.13 -18.16 -12.64
C ARG A 226 -15.03 -18.42 -11.63
N LEU A 227 -15.32 -18.17 -10.36
CA LEU A 227 -14.41 -18.51 -9.28
C LEU A 227 -14.28 -20.02 -9.16
N ASN A 228 -13.07 -20.55 -9.16
CA ASN A 228 -12.82 -21.94 -8.87
C ASN A 228 -12.87 -22.21 -7.34
N ALA A 229 -12.91 -23.49 -6.95
CA ALA A 229 -13.03 -23.88 -5.54
C ALA A 229 -11.87 -23.35 -4.67
N MET A 230 -10.64 -23.32 -5.22
CA MET A 230 -9.46 -22.82 -4.50
C MET A 230 -9.54 -21.31 -4.27
N GLN A 231 -10.02 -20.56 -5.26
CA GLN A 231 -10.25 -19.11 -5.11
C GLN A 231 -11.33 -18.81 -4.07
N MET A 232 -12.40 -19.60 -4.02
CA MET A 232 -13.44 -19.45 -3.00
C MET A 232 -12.93 -19.76 -1.59
N ILE A 233 -12.21 -20.88 -1.40
CA ILE A 233 -11.59 -21.23 -0.12
C ILE A 233 -10.58 -20.16 0.30
N GLY A 234 -9.72 -19.75 -0.60
CA GLY A 234 -8.73 -18.70 -0.37
C GLY A 234 -9.37 -17.38 0.06
N SER A 235 -10.45 -16.95 -0.62
CA SER A 235 -11.19 -15.74 -0.26
C SER A 235 -11.78 -15.81 1.16
N ILE A 236 -12.34 -16.95 1.56
CA ILE A 236 -12.87 -17.16 2.92
C ILE A 236 -11.73 -17.08 3.95
N LEU A 237 -10.58 -17.71 3.68
CA LEU A 237 -9.42 -17.67 4.58
C LEU A 237 -8.88 -16.24 4.74
N VAL A 238 -8.76 -15.47 3.65
CA VAL A 238 -8.33 -14.06 3.69
C VAL A 238 -9.30 -13.24 4.54
N LEU A 239 -10.60 -13.29 4.24
CA LEU A 239 -11.60 -12.51 4.97
C LEU A 239 -11.63 -12.88 6.46
N PHE A 240 -11.53 -14.16 6.79
CA PHE A 240 -11.46 -14.63 8.17
C PHE A 240 -10.20 -14.10 8.88
N GLY A 241 -9.01 -14.33 8.29
CA GLY A 241 -7.73 -13.92 8.88
C GLY A 241 -7.66 -12.40 9.10
N VAL A 242 -8.04 -11.60 8.08
CA VAL A 242 -8.05 -10.14 8.17
C VAL A 242 -9.06 -9.66 9.21
N SER A 243 -10.30 -10.18 9.19
CA SER A 243 -11.35 -9.76 10.13
C SER A 243 -10.95 -10.04 11.57
N VAL A 244 -10.46 -11.26 11.87
CA VAL A 244 -10.04 -11.63 13.23
C VAL A 244 -8.84 -10.77 13.68
N PHE A 245 -7.87 -10.52 12.79
CA PHE A 245 -6.74 -9.64 13.10
C PHE A 245 -7.22 -8.24 13.47
N LEU A 246 -8.08 -7.63 12.65
CA LEU A 246 -8.60 -6.28 12.89
C LEU A 246 -9.39 -6.18 14.20
N LEU A 247 -10.23 -7.19 14.51
CA LEU A 247 -10.96 -7.26 15.79
C LEU A 247 -10.03 -7.36 17.00
N GLN A 248 -8.93 -8.12 16.88
CA GLN A 248 -7.92 -8.23 17.95
C GLN A 248 -7.19 -6.90 18.15
N GLN A 249 -6.84 -6.23 17.05
CA GLN A 249 -6.18 -4.93 17.09
C GLN A 249 -7.07 -3.86 17.74
N GLN A 250 -8.37 -3.84 17.39
CA GLN A 250 -9.34 -2.93 17.98
C GLN A 250 -9.44 -3.12 19.51
N LYS A 251 -9.57 -4.37 19.96
CA LYS A 251 -9.63 -4.69 21.40
C LYS A 251 -8.37 -4.25 22.15
N ARG A 252 -7.21 -4.39 21.52
CA ARG A 252 -5.92 -3.99 22.11
C ARG A 252 -5.82 -2.48 22.24
N THR A 253 -6.22 -1.73 21.22
CA THR A 253 -6.24 -0.26 21.24
C THR A 253 -7.19 0.24 22.32
N ALA A 254 -8.41 -0.31 22.41
CA ALA A 254 -9.36 0.05 23.44
C ALA A 254 -8.83 -0.22 24.86
N LYS A 255 -8.17 -1.36 25.09
CA LYS A 255 -7.56 -1.68 26.38
C LYS A 255 -6.43 -0.75 26.76
N ASN A 256 -5.62 -0.30 25.82
CA ASN A 256 -4.53 0.64 26.09
C ASN A 256 -5.07 2.02 26.46
N VAL A 257 -6.12 2.50 25.80
CA VAL A 257 -6.80 3.76 26.13
C VAL A 257 -7.41 3.74 27.55
N VAL A 258 -7.98 2.63 27.97
CA VAL A 258 -8.57 2.48 29.31
C VAL A 258 -7.47 2.43 30.41
N ASN A 259 -6.30 1.91 30.08
CA ASN A 259 -5.19 1.74 31.04
C ASN A 259 -4.21 2.93 31.06
N GLU A 260 -4.33 3.91 30.17
CA GLU A 260 -3.60 5.17 30.34
C GLU A 260 -4.21 5.95 31.50
N PRO A 261 -3.43 6.27 32.57
CA PRO A 261 -3.92 7.10 33.64
C PRO A 261 -4.31 8.45 33.05
N VAL A 262 -5.53 8.88 33.35
CA VAL A 262 -6.01 10.25 33.08
C VAL A 262 -5.12 11.18 33.90
N TYR A 263 -3.97 11.56 33.35
CA TYR A 263 -3.27 12.74 33.82
C TYR A 263 -4.12 13.92 33.42
N THR A 264 -4.91 14.38 34.41
CA THR A 264 -5.59 15.65 34.43
C THR A 264 -4.81 16.69 33.63
N GLN A 265 -5.43 17.16 32.57
CA GLN A 265 -5.14 18.48 32.04
C GLN A 265 -5.66 19.47 33.11
N GLU A 266 -4.84 19.75 34.12
CA GLU A 266 -4.98 20.94 34.94
C GLU A 266 -3.92 21.94 34.48
N LEU A 267 -4.46 23.08 34.05
CA LEU A 267 -3.90 24.40 33.78
C LEU A 267 -3.38 24.66 32.38
#